data_4dddf10d4ea023c100812c8244453de6
#
_entry.id   4dddf10d4ea023c100812c8244453de6
#
_cell.length_a   1.000
_cell.length_b   1.000
_cell.length_c   1.000
_cell.angle_alpha   90.00
_cell.angle_beta   90.00
_cell.angle_gamma   90.00
#
_symmetry.space_group_name_H-M   'P 1'
#
loop_
_entity.id
_entity.type
_entity.pdbx_description
1 polymer ?
#
loop_
_entity_poly.entity_id
_entity_poly.type
_entity_poly.pdbx_seq_one_letter_code
_entity_poly.pdbx_strand_id
1 'polypeptide(L)'
;MEGIVADIMAWMADRANNALWPGSGLPAFDAPLVGFAAGADPLFAFLRDDIGPDFYWTPEAAFADAFPDAPAPAEELSVIAWVLPQTAATREAHRQCRELPSLPWSQARHWGEKVNEALRRFVVDRLAAQGVAATAPVLSPRWGRALSPRYGFASRWSERHTAHACGLGTFGLSDG
;
A
#
# COMPACT_ATOMS: atom_id res chain seq x y z
N MET A 1 7.28 -4.63 16.08
CA MET A 1 6.20 -4.85 15.06
C MET A 1 4.80 -4.63 15.63
N GLU A 2 4.47 -5.15 16.80
CA GLU A 2 3.12 -4.95 17.41
C GLU A 2 2.74 -3.47 17.59
N GLY A 3 3.69 -2.62 17.95
CA GLY A 3 3.44 -1.18 18.15
C GLY A 3 2.96 -0.47 16.89
N ILE A 4 3.59 -0.72 15.73
CA ILE A 4 3.18 -0.05 14.48
C ILE A 4 1.82 -0.52 13.98
N VAL A 5 1.44 -1.78 14.22
CA VAL A 5 0.09 -2.27 13.91
C VAL A 5 -0.96 -1.52 14.73
N ALA A 6 -0.72 -1.39 16.04
CA ALA A 6 -1.62 -0.63 16.93
C ALA A 6 -1.72 0.84 16.52
N ASP A 7 -0.62 1.46 16.13
CA ASP A 7 -0.59 2.85 15.63
C ASP A 7 -1.42 3.00 14.34
N ILE A 8 -1.27 2.07 13.37
CA ILE A 8 -2.06 2.05 12.13
C ILE A 8 -3.55 1.90 12.43
N MET A 9 -3.90 0.95 13.30
CA MET A 9 -5.30 0.71 13.69
C MET A 9 -5.92 1.94 14.36
N ALA A 10 -5.20 2.58 15.29
CA ALA A 10 -5.65 3.78 15.98
C ALA A 10 -5.83 4.95 15.01
N TRP A 11 -4.88 5.16 14.08
CA TRP A 11 -4.96 6.20 13.07
C TRP A 11 -6.17 6.03 12.15
N MET A 12 -6.43 4.79 11.71
CA MET A 12 -7.58 4.46 10.86
C MET A 12 -8.92 4.47 11.58
N ALA A 13 -8.94 4.31 12.90
CA ALA A 13 -10.15 4.42 13.71
C ALA A 13 -10.64 5.87 13.83
N ASP A 14 -9.74 6.84 13.68
CA ASP A 14 -10.09 8.26 13.70
C ASP A 14 -10.81 8.66 12.40
N ARG A 15 -12.05 9.16 12.54
CA ARG A 15 -12.88 9.62 11.42
C ARG A 15 -12.31 10.82 10.68
N ALA A 16 -11.47 11.63 11.33
CA ALA A 16 -10.80 12.73 10.66
C ALA A 16 -9.79 12.24 9.60
N ASN A 17 -9.17 11.08 9.87
CA ASN A 17 -8.19 10.46 8.98
C ASN A 17 -8.83 9.54 7.92
N ASN A 18 -9.88 8.78 8.32
CA ASN A 18 -10.53 7.76 7.50
C ASN A 18 -11.93 8.21 7.07
N ALA A 19 -12.04 9.35 6.40
CA ALA A 19 -13.31 9.87 5.92
C ALA A 19 -13.54 9.50 4.45
N LEU A 20 -14.77 9.08 4.13
CA LEU A 20 -15.19 8.75 2.76
C LEU A 20 -15.11 9.96 1.82
N TRP A 21 -15.35 11.16 2.34
CA TRP A 21 -14.98 12.46 1.79
C TRP A 21 -14.84 13.46 2.95
N PRO A 22 -14.17 14.59 2.77
CA PRO A 22 -14.00 15.58 3.84
C PRO A 22 -15.33 16.00 4.47
N GLY A 23 -15.45 15.79 5.78
CA GLY A 23 -16.66 16.16 6.54
C GLY A 23 -17.84 15.19 6.44
N SER A 24 -17.68 14.03 5.79
CA SER A 24 -18.78 13.05 5.63
C SER A 24 -19.21 12.39 6.94
N GLY A 25 -18.33 12.28 7.93
CA GLY A 25 -18.53 11.47 9.13
C GLY A 25 -18.59 9.95 8.86
N LEU A 26 -18.59 9.54 7.58
CA LEU A 26 -18.60 8.13 7.16
C LEU A 26 -17.16 7.63 6.92
N PRO A 27 -16.83 6.39 7.29
CA PRO A 27 -15.50 5.84 7.00
C PRO A 27 -15.33 5.53 5.52
N ALA A 28 -14.12 5.79 5.00
CA ALA A 28 -13.73 5.34 3.66
C ALA A 28 -13.50 3.81 3.65
N PHE A 29 -12.90 3.30 4.72
CA PHE A 29 -12.48 1.90 4.83
C PHE A 29 -12.85 1.31 6.19
N ASP A 30 -13.04 0.00 6.22
CA ASP A 30 -13.10 -0.80 7.44
C ASP A 30 -11.69 -0.92 8.07
N ALA A 31 -11.56 -1.68 9.17
CA ALA A 31 -10.28 -1.90 9.83
C ALA A 31 -9.24 -2.46 8.85
N PRO A 32 -8.01 -1.91 8.82
CA PRO A 32 -6.96 -2.36 7.91
C PRO A 32 -6.50 -3.77 8.27
N LEU A 33 -6.11 -4.53 7.25
CA LEU A 33 -5.31 -5.74 7.40
C LEU A 33 -3.84 -5.36 7.24
N VAL A 34 -2.98 -5.75 8.16
CA VAL A 34 -1.55 -5.40 8.14
C VAL A 34 -0.72 -6.68 8.09
N GLY A 35 0.24 -6.75 7.20
CA GLY A 35 1.15 -7.88 7.04
C GLY A 35 2.60 -7.45 6.90
N PHE A 36 3.51 -8.41 7.07
CA PHE A 36 4.94 -8.19 7.06
C PHE A 36 5.64 -9.25 6.22
N ALA A 37 6.75 -8.85 5.58
CA ALA A 37 7.66 -9.76 4.91
C ALA A 37 9.11 -9.35 5.22
N ALA A 38 10.04 -10.30 5.18
CA ALA A 38 11.46 -9.98 5.17
C ALA A 38 11.82 -9.30 3.83
N GLY A 39 12.72 -8.31 3.85
CA GLY A 39 13.17 -7.68 2.61
C GLY A 39 13.88 -8.65 1.66
N ALA A 40 14.50 -9.69 2.23
CA ALA A 40 15.16 -10.77 1.48
C ALA A 40 14.23 -11.93 1.07
N ASP A 41 12.89 -11.78 1.20
CA ASP A 41 11.96 -12.82 0.73
C ASP A 41 12.20 -13.07 -0.77
N PRO A 42 12.44 -14.33 -1.20
CA PRO A 42 12.77 -14.66 -2.58
C PRO A 42 11.68 -14.26 -3.59
N LEU A 43 10.45 -14.03 -3.13
CA LEU A 43 9.37 -13.56 -3.97
C LEU A 43 9.67 -12.18 -4.57
N PHE A 44 10.36 -11.29 -3.86
CA PHE A 44 10.72 -9.97 -4.41
C PHE A 44 11.71 -10.07 -5.58
N ALA A 45 12.69 -10.98 -5.50
CA ALA A 45 13.60 -11.24 -6.60
C ALA A 45 12.86 -11.86 -7.81
N PHE A 46 11.99 -12.84 -7.55
CA PHE A 46 11.13 -13.44 -8.57
C PHE A 46 10.26 -12.38 -9.27
N LEU A 47 9.61 -11.49 -8.52
CA LEU A 47 8.75 -10.44 -9.07
C LEU A 47 9.54 -9.45 -9.93
N ARG A 48 10.76 -9.09 -9.54
CA ARG A 48 11.64 -8.26 -10.36
C ARG A 48 11.94 -8.93 -11.69
N ASP A 49 12.35 -10.16 -11.65
CA ASP A 49 12.74 -10.90 -12.86
C ASP A 49 11.55 -11.17 -13.79
N ASP A 50 10.36 -11.42 -13.23
CA ASP A 50 9.13 -11.67 -13.98
C ASP A 50 8.49 -10.40 -14.57
N ILE A 51 8.50 -9.29 -13.84
CA ILE A 51 7.84 -8.04 -14.24
C ILE A 51 8.75 -7.17 -15.10
N GLY A 52 10.02 -7.03 -14.73
CA GLY A 52 10.98 -6.23 -15.47
C GLY A 52 12.24 -5.95 -14.67
N PRO A 53 13.31 -6.72 -14.90
CA PRO A 53 14.56 -6.67 -14.12
C PRO A 53 15.24 -5.29 -14.18
N ASP A 54 15.01 -4.53 -15.25
CA ASP A 54 15.65 -3.24 -15.46
C ASP A 54 14.97 -2.08 -14.73
N PHE A 55 13.74 -2.26 -14.22
CA PHE A 55 13.01 -1.15 -13.63
C PHE A 55 12.25 -1.50 -12.33
N TYR A 56 11.87 -2.78 -12.11
CA TYR A 56 11.08 -3.15 -10.93
C TYR A 56 11.94 -3.13 -9.67
N TRP A 57 11.48 -2.43 -8.66
CA TRP A 57 12.19 -2.28 -7.40
C TRP A 57 11.96 -3.47 -6.46
N THR A 58 13.06 -4.04 -5.99
CA THR A 58 13.07 -4.87 -4.77
C THR A 58 13.01 -3.96 -3.53
N PRO A 59 12.76 -4.49 -2.32
CA PRO A 59 12.86 -3.72 -1.08
C PRO A 59 14.19 -2.98 -0.93
N GLU A 60 15.31 -3.63 -1.26
CA GLU A 60 16.64 -3.04 -1.24
C GLU A 60 16.76 -1.86 -2.22
N ALA A 61 16.30 -2.03 -3.46
CA ALA A 61 16.34 -0.97 -4.46
C ALA A 61 15.45 0.23 -4.07
N ALA A 62 14.28 -0.03 -3.51
CA ALA A 62 13.39 1.02 -3.02
C ALA A 62 13.96 1.77 -1.80
N PHE A 63 14.66 1.06 -0.91
CA PHE A 63 15.30 1.67 0.24
C PHE A 63 16.52 2.52 -0.19
N ALA A 64 17.38 1.99 -1.07
CA ALA A 64 18.50 2.71 -1.62
C ALA A 64 18.09 3.97 -2.42
N ASP A 65 16.91 3.93 -3.08
CA ASP A 65 16.32 5.11 -3.73
C ASP A 65 16.04 6.25 -2.74
N ALA A 66 15.55 5.92 -1.55
CA ALA A 66 15.23 6.90 -0.52
C ALA A 66 16.45 7.32 0.33
N PHE A 67 17.41 6.42 0.51
CA PHE A 67 18.59 6.60 1.38
C PHE A 67 19.89 6.26 0.61
N PRO A 68 20.24 7.04 -0.42
CA PRO A 68 21.41 6.71 -1.28
C PRO A 68 22.74 6.74 -0.53
N ASP A 69 22.85 7.56 0.53
CA ASP A 69 24.07 7.68 1.35
C ASP A 69 24.14 6.64 2.49
N ALA A 70 23.06 5.91 2.73
CA ALA A 70 22.96 4.90 3.78
C ALA A 70 22.10 3.72 3.32
N PRO A 71 22.47 3.04 2.21
CA PRO A 71 21.74 1.86 1.74
C PRO A 71 21.84 0.73 2.76
N ALA A 72 20.81 -0.11 2.82
CA ALA A 72 20.81 -1.29 3.65
C ALA A 72 20.56 -2.54 2.78
N PRO A 73 21.23 -3.69 3.09
CA PRO A 73 20.99 -4.94 2.36
C PRO A 73 19.59 -5.49 2.67
N ALA A 74 19.07 -6.32 1.77
CA ALA A 74 17.73 -6.87 1.87
C ALA A 74 17.46 -7.62 3.18
N GLU A 75 18.48 -8.26 3.74
CA GLU A 75 18.41 -9.03 4.99
C GLU A 75 18.14 -8.17 6.24
N GLU A 76 18.48 -6.88 6.18
CA GLU A 76 18.25 -5.92 7.26
C GLU A 76 16.91 -5.18 7.10
N LEU A 77 16.21 -5.40 5.99
CA LEU A 77 14.96 -4.72 5.69
C LEU A 77 13.74 -5.55 6.07
N SER A 78 12.70 -4.86 6.53
CA SER A 78 11.37 -5.41 6.70
C SER A 78 10.38 -4.63 5.84
N VAL A 79 9.49 -5.35 5.21
CA VAL A 79 8.41 -4.76 4.40
C VAL A 79 7.12 -4.80 5.20
N ILE A 80 6.43 -3.67 5.26
CA ILE A 80 5.10 -3.52 5.86
C ILE A 80 4.11 -3.25 4.74
N ALA A 81 3.05 -4.03 4.67
CA ALA A 81 1.95 -3.79 3.76
C ALA A 81 0.63 -3.76 4.50
N TRP A 82 -0.35 -3.08 3.93
CA TRP A 82 -1.73 -3.09 4.42
C TRP A 82 -2.72 -3.16 3.27
N VAL A 83 -3.88 -3.72 3.59
CA VAL A 83 -5.07 -3.68 2.75
C VAL A 83 -6.13 -2.85 3.49
N LEU A 84 -6.74 -1.91 2.79
CA LEU A 84 -7.83 -1.07 3.27
C LEU A 84 -9.14 -1.58 2.64
N PRO A 85 -9.89 -2.46 3.32
CA PRO A 85 -11.14 -2.97 2.79
C PRO A 85 -12.18 -1.86 2.68
N GLN A 86 -12.90 -1.78 1.56
CA GLN A 86 -14.06 -0.90 1.49
C GLN A 86 -15.11 -1.34 2.50
N THR A 87 -15.86 -0.38 3.05
CA THR A 87 -16.89 -0.69 4.04
C THR A 87 -17.98 -1.57 3.48
N ALA A 88 -18.61 -2.38 4.33
CA ALA A 88 -19.73 -3.22 3.92
C ALA A 88 -20.86 -2.39 3.26
N ALA A 89 -21.13 -1.17 3.77
CA ALA A 89 -22.12 -0.26 3.21
C ALA A 89 -21.75 0.19 1.78
N THR A 90 -20.46 0.52 1.54
CA THR A 90 -19.97 0.91 0.21
C THR A 90 -20.10 -0.26 -0.78
N ARG A 91 -19.70 -1.46 -0.37
CA ARG A 91 -19.79 -2.67 -1.20
C ARG A 91 -21.26 -2.99 -1.55
N GLU A 92 -22.15 -2.94 -0.56
CA GLU A 92 -23.58 -3.21 -0.78
C GLU A 92 -24.21 -2.17 -1.73
N ALA A 93 -23.95 -0.89 -1.52
CA ALA A 93 -24.41 0.15 -2.43
C ALA A 93 -23.91 -0.07 -3.86
N HIS A 94 -22.67 -0.56 -4.02
CA HIS A 94 -22.10 -0.83 -5.34
C HIS A 94 -22.73 -2.05 -6.02
N ARG A 95 -23.02 -3.13 -5.29
CA ARG A 95 -23.71 -4.33 -5.82
C ARG A 95 -25.09 -4.02 -6.40
N GLN A 96 -25.77 -3.02 -5.86
CA GLN A 96 -27.09 -2.59 -6.34
C GLN A 96 -27.03 -1.77 -7.63
N CYS A 97 -25.86 -1.30 -8.03
CA CYS A 97 -25.65 -0.54 -9.26
C CYS A 97 -25.26 -1.46 -10.41
N ARG A 98 -25.92 -1.32 -11.56
CA ARG A 98 -25.69 -2.19 -12.73
C ARG A 98 -24.98 -1.49 -13.89
N GLU A 99 -25.17 -0.20 -14.06
CA GLU A 99 -24.69 0.54 -15.22
C GLU A 99 -23.51 1.45 -14.85
N LEU A 100 -23.57 2.11 -13.70
CA LEU A 100 -22.55 3.03 -13.23
C LEU A 100 -22.08 2.64 -11.82
N PRO A 101 -20.85 2.97 -11.44
CA PRO A 101 -20.39 2.81 -10.06
C PRO A 101 -21.27 3.59 -9.09
N SER A 102 -21.53 3.02 -7.91
CA SER A 102 -22.24 3.76 -6.86
C SER A 102 -21.46 5.00 -6.41
N LEU A 103 -22.18 6.01 -5.94
CA LEU A 103 -21.53 7.23 -5.43
C LEU A 103 -20.54 6.93 -4.27
N PRO A 104 -20.88 6.12 -3.24
CA PRO A 104 -19.91 5.77 -2.19
C PRO A 104 -18.66 5.09 -2.73
N TRP A 105 -18.78 4.19 -3.71
CA TRP A 105 -17.63 3.52 -4.32
C TRP A 105 -16.74 4.53 -5.07
N SER A 106 -17.34 5.43 -5.85
CA SER A 106 -16.62 6.46 -6.57
C SER A 106 -15.89 7.43 -5.62
N GLN A 107 -16.53 7.79 -4.51
CA GLN A 107 -15.93 8.60 -3.47
C GLN A 107 -14.77 7.87 -2.78
N ALA A 108 -14.93 6.58 -2.44
CA ALA A 108 -13.87 5.76 -1.88
C ALA A 108 -12.66 5.64 -2.84
N ARG A 109 -12.88 5.57 -4.14
CA ARG A 109 -11.79 5.58 -5.14
C ARG A 109 -11.05 6.90 -5.19
N HIS A 110 -11.75 8.03 -5.08
CA HIS A 110 -11.13 9.35 -5.16
C HIS A 110 -10.47 9.77 -3.85
N TRP A 111 -11.22 9.73 -2.75
CA TRP A 111 -10.72 10.18 -1.44
C TRP A 111 -9.91 9.13 -0.72
N GLY A 112 -10.19 7.84 -0.97
CA GLY A 112 -9.47 6.73 -0.37
C GLY A 112 -7.98 6.72 -0.72
N GLU A 113 -7.60 7.16 -1.93
CA GLU A 113 -6.18 7.30 -2.24
C GLU A 113 -5.51 8.39 -1.39
N LYS A 114 -6.22 9.47 -1.09
CA LYS A 114 -5.71 10.51 -0.18
C LYS A 114 -5.57 10.01 1.26
N VAL A 115 -6.52 9.20 1.72
CA VAL A 115 -6.42 8.51 3.02
C VAL A 115 -5.19 7.60 3.04
N ASN A 116 -5.00 6.80 1.99
CA ASN A 116 -3.87 5.88 1.88
C ASN A 116 -2.52 6.62 1.79
N GLU A 117 -2.46 7.73 1.05
CA GLU A 117 -1.26 8.58 1.01
C GLU A 117 -0.93 9.17 2.38
N ALA A 118 -1.93 9.67 3.11
CA ALA A 118 -1.75 10.21 4.44
C ALA A 118 -1.29 9.12 5.43
N LEU A 119 -1.84 7.91 5.32
CA LEU A 119 -1.42 6.76 6.13
C LEU A 119 0.04 6.37 5.84
N ARG A 120 0.47 6.36 4.56
CA ARG A 120 1.88 6.11 4.22
C ARG A 120 2.81 7.11 4.91
N ARG A 121 2.48 8.39 4.84
CA ARG A 121 3.27 9.45 5.52
C ARG A 121 3.28 9.25 7.02
N PHE A 122 2.13 9.02 7.63
CA PHE A 122 2.02 8.76 9.06
C PHE A 122 2.91 7.58 9.51
N VAL A 123 2.90 6.47 8.78
CA VAL A 123 3.72 5.29 9.12
C VAL A 123 5.22 5.60 9.01
N VAL A 124 5.64 6.28 7.95
CA VAL A 124 7.05 6.70 7.79
C VAL A 124 7.47 7.63 8.93
N ASP A 125 6.69 8.66 9.23
CA ASP A 125 6.98 9.64 10.28
C ASP A 125 7.00 8.97 11.67
N ARG A 126 6.08 8.03 11.91
CA ARG A 126 5.99 7.28 13.16
C ARG A 126 7.20 6.39 13.40
N LEU A 127 7.70 5.73 12.38
CA LEU A 127 8.92 4.92 12.44
C LEU A 127 10.16 5.80 12.61
N ALA A 128 10.25 6.90 11.88
CA ALA A 128 11.32 7.86 12.01
C ALA A 128 11.43 8.45 13.43
N ALA A 129 10.29 8.74 14.06
CA ALA A 129 10.24 9.19 15.47
C ALA A 129 10.77 8.13 16.47
N GLN A 130 10.86 6.87 16.07
CA GLN A 130 11.43 5.76 16.84
C GLN A 130 12.89 5.47 16.45
N GLY A 131 13.48 6.29 15.58
CA GLY A 131 14.86 6.09 15.08
C GLY A 131 14.97 4.99 14.01
N VAL A 132 13.85 4.57 13.41
CA VAL A 132 13.84 3.57 12.34
C VAL A 132 13.70 4.28 10.99
N ALA A 133 14.69 4.11 10.13
CA ALA A 133 14.63 4.60 8.76
C ALA A 133 13.58 3.83 7.97
N ALA A 134 12.66 4.54 7.35
CA ALA A 134 11.57 3.93 6.59
C ALA A 134 11.21 4.77 5.35
N THR A 135 10.73 4.11 4.31
CA THR A 135 10.25 4.77 3.10
C THR A 135 8.98 4.12 2.60
N ALA A 136 8.15 4.92 1.94
CA ALA A 136 7.02 4.43 1.16
C ALA A 136 7.35 4.63 -0.34
N PRO A 137 7.70 3.57 -1.09
CA PRO A 137 8.24 3.71 -2.44
C PRO A 137 7.35 4.49 -3.40
N VAL A 138 6.02 4.40 -3.24
CA VAL A 138 5.03 5.13 -4.06
C VAL A 138 5.11 6.65 -3.87
N LEU A 139 5.67 7.13 -2.76
CA LEU A 139 5.87 8.57 -2.52
C LEU A 139 7.17 9.11 -3.13
N SER A 140 8.05 8.23 -3.63
CA SER A 140 9.27 8.67 -4.32
C SER A 140 8.93 9.40 -5.63
N PRO A 141 9.58 10.54 -5.92
CA PRO A 141 9.44 11.21 -7.22
C PRO A 141 9.94 10.36 -8.40
N ARG A 142 10.74 9.34 -8.13
CA ARG A 142 11.23 8.37 -9.13
C ARG A 142 10.30 7.18 -9.32
N TRP A 143 9.27 7.05 -8.46
CA TRP A 143 8.23 6.04 -8.69
C TRP A 143 7.45 6.37 -9.96
N GLY A 144 7.10 5.34 -10.72
CA GLY A 144 6.35 5.52 -11.97
C GLY A 144 6.07 4.19 -12.64
N ARG A 145 5.56 4.27 -13.86
CA ARG A 145 5.28 3.10 -14.70
C ARG A 145 6.33 2.98 -15.80
N ALA A 146 6.66 1.75 -16.16
CA ALA A 146 7.56 1.42 -17.26
C ALA A 146 6.95 0.30 -18.11
N LEU A 147 7.52 0.07 -19.30
CA LEU A 147 7.14 -1.04 -20.15
C LEU A 147 7.74 -2.34 -19.59
N SER A 148 6.86 -3.25 -19.21
CA SER A 148 7.22 -4.62 -18.89
C SER A 148 7.28 -5.44 -20.18
N PRO A 149 8.31 -6.23 -20.40
CA PRO A 149 8.38 -7.11 -21.56
C PRO A 149 7.23 -8.13 -21.62
N ARG A 150 6.68 -8.49 -20.47
CA ARG A 150 5.64 -9.52 -20.34
C ARG A 150 4.23 -8.94 -20.15
N TYR A 151 4.09 -7.83 -19.44
CA TYR A 151 2.78 -7.35 -18.98
C TYR A 151 2.36 -6.00 -19.56
N GLY A 152 3.12 -5.43 -20.50
CA GLY A 152 2.89 -4.09 -20.97
C GLY A 152 3.27 -3.04 -19.93
N PHE A 153 2.32 -2.25 -19.41
CA PHE A 153 2.65 -1.27 -18.37
C PHE A 153 2.65 -1.89 -16.98
N ALA A 154 3.76 -1.71 -16.25
CA ALA A 154 3.90 -2.10 -14.86
C ALA A 154 4.52 -0.96 -14.05
N SER A 155 4.22 -0.88 -12.76
CA SER A 155 4.84 0.09 -11.84
C SER A 155 6.17 -0.42 -11.32
N ARG A 156 7.09 0.52 -11.01
CA ARG A 156 8.38 0.21 -10.38
C ARG A 156 8.25 -0.49 -9.03
N TRP A 157 7.20 -0.19 -8.30
CA TRP A 157 6.81 -0.86 -7.06
C TRP A 157 5.34 -1.20 -7.13
N SER A 158 4.98 -2.45 -6.89
CA SER A 158 3.61 -2.91 -6.94
C SER A 158 3.09 -3.25 -5.54
N GLU A 159 2.25 -2.39 -4.99
CA GLU A 159 1.64 -2.57 -3.67
C GLU A 159 0.83 -3.87 -3.57
N ARG A 160 0.18 -4.29 -4.66
CA ARG A 160 -0.58 -5.56 -4.68
C ARG A 160 0.32 -6.79 -4.54
N HIS A 161 1.45 -6.81 -5.25
CA HIS A 161 2.41 -7.90 -5.12
C HIS A 161 3.09 -7.87 -3.74
N THR A 162 3.36 -6.68 -3.21
CA THR A 162 3.87 -6.51 -1.85
C THR A 162 2.89 -7.02 -0.81
N ALA A 163 1.60 -6.72 -0.94
CA ALA A 163 0.57 -7.24 -0.04
C ALA A 163 0.49 -8.78 -0.09
N HIS A 164 0.64 -9.38 -1.29
CA HIS A 164 0.73 -10.83 -1.44
C HIS A 164 1.98 -11.41 -0.73
N ALA A 165 3.16 -10.80 -0.93
CA ALA A 165 4.39 -11.20 -0.24
C ALA A 165 4.26 -11.11 1.29
N CYS A 166 3.52 -10.12 1.78
CA CYS A 166 3.22 -9.94 3.22
C CYS A 166 2.08 -10.86 3.74
N GLY A 167 1.60 -11.81 2.94
CA GLY A 167 0.60 -12.80 3.37
C GLY A 167 -0.83 -12.25 3.50
N LEU A 168 -1.12 -11.08 2.93
CA LEU A 168 -2.44 -10.43 3.05
C LEU A 168 -3.50 -10.99 2.10
N GLY A 169 -3.13 -11.85 1.18
CA GLY A 169 -4.06 -12.52 0.27
C GLY A 169 -3.43 -12.97 -1.03
N THR A 170 -4.27 -13.50 -1.91
CA THR A 170 -3.91 -13.92 -3.26
C THR A 170 -4.62 -13.07 -4.31
N PHE A 171 -4.12 -13.11 -5.54
CA PHE A 171 -4.77 -12.42 -6.65
C PHE A 171 -6.08 -13.11 -7.06
N GLY A 172 -7.12 -12.31 -7.24
CA GLY A 172 -8.43 -12.79 -7.64
C GLY A 172 -9.40 -11.62 -7.88
N LEU A 173 -10.64 -11.95 -8.20
CA LEU A 173 -11.73 -10.98 -8.26
C LEU A 173 -12.25 -10.74 -6.85
N SER A 174 -12.52 -9.48 -6.53
CA SER A 174 -13.15 -9.07 -5.27
C SER A 174 -14.24 -8.04 -5.56
N ASP A 175 -15.10 -7.82 -4.59
CA ASP A 175 -16.18 -6.84 -4.65
C ASP A 175 -15.83 -5.49 -3.99
N GLY A 176 -14.55 -5.25 -3.73
CA GLY A 176 -14.04 -3.99 -3.18
C GLY A 176 -12.85 -4.12 -2.26
#